data_9a1643a92028417b21d8f6b9e7f40e55
#
_entry.id   9a1643a92028417b21d8f6b9e7f40e55
#
_cell.length_a   1.000
_cell.length_b   1.000
_cell.length_c   1.000
_cell.angle_alpha   90.00
_cell.angle_beta   90.00
_cell.angle_gamma   90.00
#
_symmetry.space_group_name_H-M   'P 1'
#
loop_
_entity.id
_entity.type
_entity.pdbx_description
1 polymer ?
#
loop_
_entity_poly.entity_id
_entity_poly.type
_entity_poly.pdbx_seq_one_letter_code
_entity_poly.pdbx_strand_id
1 'polypeptide(L)'
;MTDQGREPRVPLGIAEVTGTSMVPTLLHGDQLLVHYGSEFRAGDIAVLRHPLQQDLLIVKRLIELREGGWWVLGDNPDDEVVDSRAFGTVPGELVLGRVRARYRPLTRGRQRSVAVLLSWAVSALRPVFADRSVSRRLRAR
;
A
#
# COMPACT_ATOMS: atom_id res chain seq x y z
N MET A 1 -6.12 36.95 -6.77
CA MET A 1 -6.26 35.75 -7.57
C MET A 1 -7.17 34.81 -6.83
N THR A 2 -8.33 34.72 -7.30
CA THR A 2 -9.36 33.90 -6.71
C THR A 2 -9.09 32.45 -7.09
N ASP A 3 -8.88 31.63 -6.12
CA ASP A 3 -8.83 30.17 -6.26
C ASP A 3 -10.27 29.67 -6.51
N GLN A 4 -10.87 30.20 -7.57
CA GLN A 4 -12.23 29.85 -7.95
C GLN A 4 -12.22 28.45 -8.51
N GLY A 5 -12.78 27.53 -7.75
CA GLY A 5 -13.14 26.22 -8.21
C GLY A 5 -12.14 25.11 -7.93
N ARG A 6 -11.13 25.33 -7.12
CA ARG A 6 -10.50 24.23 -6.42
C ARG A 6 -11.31 23.92 -5.18
N GLU A 7 -12.35 23.13 -5.39
CA GLU A 7 -12.83 22.32 -4.26
C GLU A 7 -11.62 21.69 -3.60
N PRO A 8 -11.55 21.69 -2.26
CA PRO A 8 -10.51 20.93 -1.58
C PRO A 8 -10.63 19.49 -2.10
N ARG A 9 -9.77 19.15 -3.05
CA ARG A 9 -9.63 17.76 -3.46
C ARG A 9 -9.21 17.04 -2.22
N VAL A 10 -10.15 16.28 -1.67
CA VAL A 10 -9.83 15.37 -0.59
C VAL A 10 -8.67 14.54 -1.12
N PRO A 11 -7.46 14.61 -0.52
CA PRO A 11 -6.29 13.93 -1.06
C PRO A 11 -6.34 12.42 -0.80
N LEU A 12 -7.52 11.85 -1.00
CA LEU A 12 -7.82 10.44 -0.76
C LEU A 12 -8.25 9.79 -2.06
N GLY A 13 -7.79 8.59 -2.27
CA GLY A 13 -8.15 7.76 -3.41
C GLY A 13 -8.32 6.31 -3.01
N ILE A 14 -8.87 5.53 -3.94
CA ILE A 14 -9.05 4.10 -3.79
C ILE A 14 -8.16 3.39 -4.79
N ALA A 15 -7.43 2.39 -4.33
CA ALA A 15 -6.63 1.51 -5.17
C ALA A 15 -6.98 0.05 -4.87
N GLU A 16 -6.94 -0.79 -5.89
CA GLU A 16 -7.14 -2.22 -5.74
C GLU A 16 -5.79 -2.94 -5.78
N VAL A 17 -5.60 -3.89 -4.86
CA VAL A 17 -4.40 -4.72 -4.82
C VAL A 17 -4.51 -5.81 -5.88
N THR A 18 -3.52 -5.88 -6.76
CA THR A 18 -3.34 -6.97 -7.69
C THR A 18 -2.04 -7.71 -7.38
N GLY A 19 -2.10 -9.04 -7.41
CA GLY A 19 -0.95 -9.88 -7.10
C GLY A 19 -0.76 -10.14 -5.61
N THR A 20 0.40 -10.69 -5.28
CA THR A 20 0.68 -11.31 -3.97
C THR A 20 1.87 -10.72 -3.24
N SER A 21 2.45 -9.63 -3.74
CA SER A 21 3.70 -9.07 -3.21
C SER A 21 3.61 -8.61 -1.76
N MET A 22 2.43 -8.26 -1.30
CA MET A 22 2.19 -7.74 0.04
C MET A 22 1.49 -8.73 0.97
N VAL A 23 1.36 -9.99 0.56
CA VAL A 23 0.84 -11.05 1.42
C VAL A 23 1.82 -11.29 2.60
N PRO A 24 1.35 -11.46 3.84
CA PRO A 24 -0.05 -11.58 4.29
C PRO A 24 -0.75 -10.26 4.63
N THR A 25 -0.06 -9.13 4.55
CA THR A 25 -0.59 -7.83 4.97
C THR A 25 -1.73 -7.37 4.08
N LEU A 26 -1.53 -7.45 2.77
CA LEU A 26 -2.53 -7.15 1.76
C LEU A 26 -2.70 -8.36 0.84
N LEU A 27 -3.95 -8.66 0.51
CA LEU A 27 -4.28 -9.76 -0.39
C LEU A 27 -4.79 -9.22 -1.73
N HIS A 28 -4.63 -10.01 -2.77
CA HIS A 28 -5.22 -9.71 -4.07
C HIS A 28 -6.73 -9.43 -3.93
N GLY A 29 -7.18 -8.34 -4.51
CA GLY A 29 -8.57 -7.88 -4.43
C GLY A 29 -8.88 -6.94 -3.26
N ASP A 30 -7.95 -6.73 -2.33
CA ASP A 30 -8.13 -5.74 -1.26
C ASP A 30 -8.30 -4.35 -1.88
N GLN A 31 -9.23 -3.56 -1.31
CA GLN A 31 -9.40 -2.15 -1.64
C GLN A 31 -8.62 -1.31 -0.63
N LEU A 32 -7.84 -0.38 -1.11
CA LEU A 32 -6.99 0.47 -0.28
C LEU A 32 -7.51 1.89 -0.27
N LEU A 33 -7.58 2.47 0.93
CA LEU A 33 -7.72 3.91 1.09
C LEU A 33 -6.33 4.53 1.08
N VAL A 34 -6.05 5.35 0.09
CA VAL A 34 -4.74 5.96 -0.15
C VAL A 34 -4.81 7.46 0.11
N HIS A 35 -3.91 7.96 0.93
CA HIS A 35 -3.74 9.38 1.20
C HIS A 35 -2.59 9.92 0.35
N TYR A 36 -2.94 10.65 -0.70
CA TYR A 36 -1.97 11.28 -1.61
C TYR A 36 -1.35 12.53 -1.00
N GLY A 37 -0.08 12.80 -1.35
CA GLY A 37 0.63 13.98 -0.91
C GLY A 37 0.94 14.04 0.58
N SER A 38 0.82 12.93 1.29
CA SER A 38 1.18 12.84 2.71
C SER A 38 2.69 12.75 2.90
N GLU A 39 3.13 13.05 4.11
CA GLU A 39 4.50 12.72 4.51
C GLU A 39 4.65 11.22 4.70
N PHE A 40 5.80 10.70 4.31
CA PHE A 40 6.10 9.27 4.39
C PHE A 40 7.12 8.99 5.50
N ARG A 41 6.96 7.84 6.13
CA ARG A 41 7.86 7.34 7.17
C ARG A 41 8.26 5.91 6.89
N ALA A 42 9.42 5.51 7.39
CA ALA A 42 9.84 4.11 7.37
C ALA A 42 8.79 3.22 8.03
N GLY A 43 8.42 2.14 7.38
CA GLY A 43 7.36 1.22 7.79
C GLY A 43 6.01 1.47 7.14
N ASP A 44 5.79 2.62 6.51
CA ASP A 44 4.56 2.88 5.77
C ASP A 44 4.42 1.95 4.57
N ILE A 45 3.17 1.57 4.27
CA ILE A 45 2.83 1.00 2.97
C ILE A 45 2.42 2.15 2.05
N ALA A 46 2.97 2.16 0.86
CA ALA A 46 2.74 3.22 -0.11
C ALA A 46 2.40 2.70 -1.49
N VAL A 47 1.61 3.48 -2.19
CA VAL A 47 1.40 3.35 -3.64
C VAL A 47 2.44 4.22 -4.33
N LEU A 48 3.18 3.66 -5.25
CA LEU A 48 4.24 4.34 -5.97
C LEU A 48 4.27 3.93 -7.43
N ARG A 49 4.92 4.75 -8.25
CA ARG A 49 5.21 4.42 -9.63
C ARG A 49 6.47 3.58 -9.70
N HIS A 50 6.43 2.51 -10.49
CA HIS A 50 7.62 1.71 -10.75
C HIS A 50 8.70 2.60 -11.39
N PRO A 51 9.93 2.65 -10.85
CA PRO A 51 10.93 3.62 -11.32
C PRO A 51 11.42 3.39 -12.75
N LEU A 52 11.32 2.16 -13.25
CA LEU A 52 11.70 1.80 -14.61
C LEU A 52 10.50 1.68 -15.56
N GLN A 53 9.29 1.74 -15.04
CA GLN A 53 8.05 1.64 -15.79
C GLN A 53 6.99 2.52 -15.11
N GLN A 54 7.08 3.82 -15.29
CA GLN A 54 6.35 4.81 -14.49
C GLN A 54 4.84 4.85 -14.73
N ASP A 55 4.33 4.18 -15.72
CA ASP A 55 2.90 3.94 -15.94
C ASP A 55 2.34 2.80 -15.08
N LEU A 56 3.21 1.99 -14.48
CA LEU A 56 2.84 0.91 -13.59
C LEU A 56 2.82 1.39 -12.13
N LEU A 57 1.67 1.25 -11.48
CA LEU A 57 1.53 1.47 -10.04
C LEU A 57 1.81 0.18 -9.29
N ILE A 58 2.60 0.30 -8.25
CA ILE A 58 2.92 -0.82 -7.35
C ILE A 58 2.69 -0.41 -5.90
N VAL A 59 2.43 -1.38 -5.05
CA VAL A 59 2.26 -1.20 -3.60
C VAL A 59 3.38 -1.92 -2.89
N LYS A 60 4.15 -1.19 -2.11
CA LYS A 60 5.31 -1.73 -1.38
C LYS A 60 5.39 -1.08 0.01
N ARG A 61 6.21 -1.68 0.86
CA ARG A 61 6.55 -1.09 2.15
C ARG A 61 7.80 -0.25 2.03
N LEU A 62 7.73 0.98 2.54
CA LEU A 62 8.88 1.88 2.65
C LEU A 62 9.75 1.41 3.81
N ILE A 63 10.97 1.03 3.53
CA ILE A 63 11.88 0.48 4.54
C ILE A 63 12.75 1.57 5.14
N GLU A 64 13.45 2.30 4.31
CA GLU A 64 14.32 3.39 4.73
C GLU A 64 14.55 4.39 3.61
N LEU A 65 14.81 5.62 3.99
CA LEU A 65 15.24 6.65 3.06
C LEU A 65 16.76 6.54 2.88
N ARG A 66 17.16 6.37 1.63
CA ARG A 66 18.55 6.32 1.22
C ARG A 66 18.89 7.48 0.31
N GLU A 67 20.16 7.64 -0.02
CA GLU A 67 20.55 8.53 -1.10
C GLU A 67 19.83 8.11 -2.40
N GLY A 68 19.17 9.07 -3.05
CA GLY A 68 18.40 8.84 -4.27
C GLY A 68 16.93 8.43 -4.05
N GLY A 69 16.49 8.17 -2.83
CA GLY A 69 15.08 7.93 -2.53
C GLY A 69 14.81 6.81 -1.53
N TRP A 70 13.62 6.23 -1.64
CA TRP A 70 13.16 5.18 -0.75
C TRP A 70 13.59 3.79 -1.18
N TRP A 71 14.11 3.03 -0.23
CA TRP A 71 14.26 1.59 -0.37
C TRP A 71 12.95 0.91 0.00
N VAL A 72 12.36 0.18 -0.95
CA VAL A 72 11.03 -0.40 -0.82
C VAL A 72 11.07 -1.90 -1.00
N LEU A 73 10.28 -2.62 -0.23
CA LEU A 73 10.19 -4.08 -0.26
C LEU A 73 8.73 -4.54 -0.26
N GLY A 74 8.46 -5.68 -0.89
CA GLY A 74 7.24 -6.43 -0.69
C GLY A 74 7.25 -7.18 0.64
N ASP A 75 6.08 -7.40 1.23
CA ASP A 75 5.95 -8.14 2.49
C ASP A 75 6.03 -9.66 2.31
N ASN A 76 5.84 -10.14 1.08
CA ASN A 76 5.81 -11.58 0.79
C ASN A 76 7.21 -12.11 0.44
N PRO A 77 7.82 -12.94 1.30
CA PRO A 77 9.14 -13.49 1.03
C PRO A 77 9.16 -14.57 -0.06
N ASP A 78 8.01 -15.13 -0.40
CA ASP A 78 7.89 -16.24 -1.35
C ASP A 78 7.54 -15.80 -2.77
N ASP A 79 7.35 -14.50 -2.97
CA ASP A 79 6.97 -13.96 -4.26
C ASP A 79 8.19 -13.51 -5.09
N GLU A 80 7.97 -13.24 -6.39
CA GLU A 80 9.01 -12.73 -7.28
C GLU A 80 9.59 -11.41 -6.78
N VAL A 81 10.86 -11.20 -7.02
CA VAL A 81 11.55 -9.96 -6.62
C VAL A 81 11.21 -8.85 -7.61
N VAL A 82 10.21 -8.03 -7.27
CA VAL A 82 9.86 -6.80 -7.99
C VAL A 82 9.83 -5.64 -6.99
N ASP A 83 10.97 -5.31 -6.46
CA ASP A 83 11.14 -4.24 -5.49
C ASP A 83 12.55 -3.64 -5.58
N SER A 84 12.98 -2.87 -4.58
CA SER A 84 14.27 -2.20 -4.61
C SER A 84 15.47 -3.12 -4.79
N ARG A 85 15.34 -4.40 -4.47
CA ARG A 85 16.41 -5.37 -4.77
C ARG A 85 16.60 -5.60 -6.27
N ALA A 86 15.55 -5.37 -7.06
CA ALA A 86 15.60 -5.47 -8.53
C ALA A 86 15.89 -4.13 -9.19
N PHE A 87 15.28 -3.03 -8.72
CA PHE A 87 15.33 -1.73 -9.40
C PHE A 87 15.99 -0.61 -8.59
N GLY A 88 16.47 -0.88 -7.38
CA GLY A 88 17.13 0.13 -6.56
C GLY A 88 16.17 1.06 -5.82
N THR A 89 16.67 2.21 -5.42
CA THR A 89 15.87 3.22 -4.70
C THR A 89 14.81 3.86 -5.61
N VAL A 90 13.72 4.28 -4.99
CA VAL A 90 12.62 4.97 -5.67
C VAL A 90 12.69 6.45 -5.32
N PRO A 91 12.87 7.34 -6.31
CA PRO A 91 12.81 8.78 -6.06
C PRO A 91 11.53 9.18 -5.35
N GLY A 92 11.63 10.13 -4.42
CA GLY A 92 10.50 10.54 -3.59
C GLY A 92 9.28 11.02 -4.39
N GLU A 93 9.50 11.67 -5.54
CA GLU A 93 8.43 12.13 -6.41
C GLU A 93 7.61 11.00 -7.05
N LEU A 94 8.12 9.77 -7.07
CA LEU A 94 7.39 8.60 -7.56
C LEU A 94 6.55 7.92 -6.47
N VAL A 95 6.72 8.28 -5.20
CA VAL A 95 5.91 7.79 -4.09
C VAL A 95 4.66 8.67 -4.00
N LEU A 96 3.51 8.13 -4.37
CA LEU A 96 2.30 8.91 -4.59
C LEU A 96 1.46 9.08 -3.34
N GLY A 97 1.28 8.03 -2.56
CA GLY A 97 0.40 8.09 -1.41
C GLY A 97 0.62 6.97 -0.40
N ARG A 98 0.23 7.25 0.83
CA ARG A 98 0.30 6.31 1.94
C ARG A 98 -0.99 5.54 2.06
N VAL A 99 -0.90 4.23 2.21
CA VAL A 99 -2.06 3.38 2.48
C VAL A 99 -2.49 3.57 3.94
N ARG A 100 -3.73 4.03 4.14
CA ARG A 100 -4.30 4.35 5.46
C ARG A 100 -5.16 3.21 6.01
N ALA A 101 -5.86 2.52 5.14
CA ALA A 101 -6.77 1.43 5.51
C ALA A 101 -6.96 0.47 4.34
N ARG A 102 -7.39 -0.74 4.64
CA ARG A 102 -7.79 -1.72 3.63
C ARG A 102 -9.22 -2.19 3.88
N TYR A 103 -9.92 -2.46 2.81
CA TYR A 103 -11.21 -3.12 2.80
C TYR A 103 -11.08 -4.44 2.02
N ARG A 104 -11.47 -5.53 2.66
CA ARG A 104 -11.42 -6.86 2.04
C ARG A 104 -12.83 -7.33 1.77
N PRO A 105 -13.23 -7.40 0.48
CA PRO A 105 -14.56 -7.87 0.11
C PRO A 105 -14.81 -9.31 0.58
N LEU A 106 -16.07 -9.61 0.92
CA LEU A 106 -16.48 -10.98 1.21
C LEU A 106 -16.48 -11.83 -0.05
N THR A 107 -15.89 -13.02 0.06
CA THR A 107 -16.07 -14.04 -0.98
C THR A 107 -17.46 -14.64 -0.89
N ARG A 108 -18.08 -14.91 -2.07
CA ARG A 108 -19.38 -15.57 -2.15
C ARG A 108 -19.36 -16.86 -1.32
N GLY A 109 -20.31 -17.03 -0.40
CA GLY A 109 -20.48 -18.22 0.43
C GLY A 109 -20.29 -18.02 1.93
N ARG A 110 -19.68 -16.91 2.38
CA ARG A 110 -19.51 -16.60 3.81
C ARG A 110 -20.59 -15.67 4.37
N GLN A 111 -21.61 -15.33 3.58
CA GLN A 111 -22.61 -14.32 3.95
C GLN A 111 -23.75 -14.84 4.83
N ARG A 112 -23.74 -16.09 5.29
CA ARG A 112 -24.90 -16.72 5.92
C ARG A 112 -25.01 -16.56 7.45
N SER A 113 -24.01 -16.01 8.11
CA SER A 113 -24.02 -15.84 9.57
C SER A 113 -23.77 -14.41 9.96
N VAL A 114 -24.60 -13.85 10.85
CA VAL A 114 -24.41 -12.52 11.40
C VAL A 114 -23.08 -12.39 12.13
N ALA A 115 -22.65 -13.44 12.84
CA ALA A 115 -21.36 -13.47 13.53
C ALA A 115 -20.19 -13.40 12.54
N VAL A 116 -20.32 -14.08 11.39
CA VAL A 116 -19.32 -14.02 10.31
C VAL A 116 -19.29 -12.62 9.69
N LEU A 117 -20.45 -11.99 9.47
CA LEU A 117 -20.52 -10.62 8.95
C LEU A 117 -19.89 -9.61 9.90
N LEU A 118 -20.14 -9.72 11.21
CA LEU A 118 -19.53 -8.84 12.22
C LEU A 118 -18.03 -9.05 12.30
N SER A 119 -17.57 -10.28 12.33
CA SER A 119 -16.15 -10.61 12.30
C SER A 119 -15.47 -10.09 11.03
N TRP A 120 -16.14 -10.24 9.90
CA TRP A 120 -15.66 -9.71 8.63
C TRP A 120 -15.58 -8.18 8.66
N ALA A 121 -16.63 -7.48 9.12
CA ALA A 121 -16.64 -6.02 9.16
C ALA A 121 -15.45 -5.47 9.99
N VAL A 122 -15.13 -6.11 11.11
CA VAL A 122 -13.98 -5.74 11.94
C VAL A 122 -12.66 -6.04 11.26
N SER A 123 -12.55 -7.17 10.57
CA SER A 123 -11.30 -7.59 9.92
C SER A 123 -11.09 -6.95 8.53
N ALA A 124 -12.18 -6.67 7.80
CA ALA A 124 -12.11 -6.13 6.46
C ALA A 124 -11.68 -4.66 6.45
N LEU A 125 -12.21 -3.88 7.40
CA LEU A 125 -11.87 -2.47 7.57
C LEU A 125 -10.80 -2.32 8.65
N ARG A 126 -9.56 -2.51 8.27
CA ARG A 126 -8.43 -2.45 9.20
C ARG A 126 -7.51 -1.28 8.89
N PRO A 127 -7.21 -0.42 9.87
CA PRO A 127 -6.24 0.63 9.67
C PRO A 127 -4.85 0.03 9.40
N VAL A 128 -4.09 0.69 8.55
CA VAL A 128 -2.70 0.34 8.23
C VAL A 128 -1.80 1.39 8.87
N PHE A 129 -0.98 0.95 9.80
CA PHE A 129 -0.03 1.81 10.49
C PHE A 129 1.39 1.54 10.04
N ALA A 130 2.25 2.53 10.24
CA ALA A 130 3.68 2.35 10.07
C ALA A 130 4.18 1.31 11.09
N ASP A 131 4.81 0.27 10.62
CA ASP A 131 5.37 -0.77 11.46
C ASP A 131 6.87 -0.88 11.25
N ARG A 132 7.62 -0.25 12.13
CA ARG A 132 9.07 -0.25 12.09
C ARG A 132 9.68 -1.62 12.43
N SER A 133 8.93 -2.44 13.16
CA SER A 133 9.43 -3.75 13.58
C SER A 133 9.43 -4.75 12.41
N VAL A 134 8.50 -4.58 11.50
CA VAL A 134 8.33 -5.48 10.35
C VAL A 134 9.45 -5.28 9.34
N SER A 135 10.02 -4.09 9.25
CA SER A 135 11.08 -3.79 8.28
C SER A 135 12.30 -4.71 8.41
N ARG A 136 12.57 -5.21 9.60
CA ARG A 136 13.67 -6.16 9.83
C ARG A 136 13.36 -7.58 9.35
N ARG A 137 12.10 -7.89 9.15
CA ARG A 137 11.62 -9.23 8.74
C ARG A 137 11.23 -9.29 7.29
N LEU A 138 11.12 -8.15 6.64
CA LEU A 138 10.72 -8.11 5.26
C LEU A 138 11.83 -8.68 4.40
N ARG A 139 11.50 -9.83 3.84
CA ARG A 139 12.22 -10.34 2.69
C ARG A 139 11.45 -9.86 1.49
N ALA A 140 12.15 -9.21 0.69
CA ALA A 140 11.49 -8.63 -0.41
C ALA A 140 10.95 -9.59 -1.41
N ARG A 141 10.17 -9.04 -2.07
CA ARG A 141 9.85 -9.41 -3.37
C ARG A 141 10.11 -8.23 -4.30
#